data_7b3d8f4097ae8b9fe492a536670d1ebb
#
_entry.id   7b3d8f4097ae8b9fe492a536670d1ebb
#
_cell.length_a   1.000
_cell.length_b   1.000
_cell.length_c   1.000
_cell.angle_alpha   90.00
_cell.angle_beta   90.00
_cell.angle_gamma   90.00
#
_symmetry.space_group_name_H-M   'P 1'
#
loop_
_entity.id
_entity.type
_entity.pdbx_description
1 polymer ?
#
loop_
_entity_poly.entity_id
_entity_poly.type
_entity_poly.pdbx_seq_one_letter_code
_entity_poly.pdbx_strand_id
1 'polypeptide(L)'
;MKQLNLFIELIRLKKPIGFMLLFWPCAWGLTLAYDFSNSFNDYLFYLSLFFLGSVLMRSAGCIVNDISDKEFDKDVQRTKDRPIASNKISVKLAIFYVIILCSLAFLVLIRFNTLTIILALCSMPLAFTYPLMKRLTYWPQLFLGITFNYGLILGWVSIKNQIDIIPIIFYLGAIFWTLAYDTIYGFQDIKDDEIIGVKSTSIKFKDKPKKLIFVCFTLLTFSILISGYLMHFNLFFYLGTIFLIYHLFFYQLRKFDFKDTENCLKIFKSNNIVGLLVLFNIFLGKF
;
A
#
# COMPACT_ATOMS: atom_id res chain seq x y z
N MET A 1 21.37 -15.05 17.04
CA MET A 1 20.15 -15.61 16.41
C MET A 1 18.84 -15.08 16.98
N LYS A 2 18.63 -15.03 18.30
CA LYS A 2 17.35 -14.56 18.91
C LYS A 2 17.00 -13.10 18.56
N GLN A 3 17.94 -12.17 18.62
CA GLN A 3 17.75 -10.74 18.27
C GLN A 3 17.40 -10.56 16.80
N LEU A 4 18.05 -11.28 15.88
CA LEU A 4 17.76 -11.20 14.45
C LEU A 4 16.33 -11.68 14.12
N ASN A 5 15.89 -12.76 14.77
CA ASN A 5 14.52 -13.27 14.59
C ASN A 5 13.47 -12.26 15.08
N LEU A 6 13.71 -11.61 16.22
CA LEU A 6 12.85 -10.54 16.75
C LEU A 6 12.81 -9.34 15.81
N PHE A 7 13.94 -8.95 15.21
CA PHE A 7 13.98 -7.89 14.22
C PHE A 7 13.20 -8.26 12.96
N ILE A 8 13.38 -9.48 12.40
CA ILE A 8 12.64 -9.96 11.22
C ILE A 8 11.13 -10.01 11.49
N GLU A 9 10.72 -10.37 12.71
CA GLU A 9 9.33 -10.35 13.13
C GLU A 9 8.80 -8.92 13.22
N LEU A 10 9.53 -8.01 13.84
CA LEU A 10 9.18 -6.60 14.02
C LEU A 10 8.95 -5.89 12.69
N ILE A 11 9.84 -6.08 11.71
CA ILE A 11 9.71 -5.50 10.36
C ILE A 11 8.72 -6.26 9.46
N ARG A 12 8.14 -7.37 9.95
CA ARG A 12 7.19 -8.22 9.22
C ARG A 12 7.71 -8.74 7.86
N LEU A 13 9.03 -8.99 7.75
CA LEU A 13 9.67 -9.39 6.50
C LEU A 13 9.10 -10.70 5.93
N LYS A 14 8.67 -11.64 6.79
CA LYS A 14 8.03 -12.91 6.40
C LYS A 14 6.59 -12.73 5.89
N LYS A 15 6.04 -11.51 5.87
CA LYS A 15 4.69 -11.19 5.39
C LYS A 15 4.78 -10.25 4.18
N PRO A 16 5.15 -10.74 2.98
CA PRO A 16 5.52 -9.92 1.82
C PRO A 16 4.39 -9.00 1.33
N ILE A 17 3.13 -9.36 1.60
CA ILE A 17 1.98 -8.57 1.16
C ILE A 17 2.10 -7.09 1.54
N GLY A 18 2.63 -6.76 2.72
CA GLY A 18 2.71 -5.39 3.20
C GLY A 18 3.63 -4.49 2.37
N PHE A 19 4.85 -4.94 2.04
CA PHE A 19 5.76 -4.17 1.21
C PHE A 19 5.42 -4.26 -0.29
N MET A 20 4.78 -5.34 -0.73
CA MET A 20 4.28 -5.46 -2.10
C MET A 20 3.15 -4.46 -2.37
N LEU A 21 2.19 -4.27 -1.44
CA LEU A 21 1.13 -3.27 -1.59
C LEU A 21 1.67 -1.83 -1.63
N LEU A 22 2.83 -1.56 -1.02
CA LEU A 22 3.52 -0.28 -1.14
C LEU A 22 4.30 -0.17 -2.46
N PHE A 23 4.86 -1.27 -2.94
CA PHE A 23 5.66 -1.34 -4.18
C PHE A 23 4.81 -1.18 -5.44
N TRP A 24 3.62 -1.82 -5.51
CA TRP A 24 2.82 -1.83 -6.74
C TRP A 24 2.51 -0.43 -7.30
N PRO A 25 2.07 0.55 -6.51
CA PRO A 25 1.86 1.91 -7.02
C PRO A 25 3.13 2.53 -7.61
N CYS A 26 4.30 2.30 -6.99
CA CYS A 26 5.58 2.76 -7.53
C CYS A 26 5.86 2.13 -8.91
N ALA A 27 5.68 0.81 -9.00
CA ALA A 27 5.87 0.07 -10.25
C ALA A 27 4.89 0.55 -11.35
N TRP A 28 3.63 0.81 -11.00
CA TRP A 28 2.64 1.34 -11.94
C TRP A 28 3.03 2.73 -12.46
N GLY A 29 3.38 3.66 -11.57
CA GLY A 29 3.79 5.01 -11.94
C GLY A 29 5.06 5.02 -12.81
N LEU A 30 6.05 4.20 -12.44
CA LEU A 30 7.27 4.00 -13.22
C LEU A 30 6.95 3.47 -14.62
N THR A 31 6.14 2.40 -14.72
CA THR A 31 5.81 1.75 -16.00
C THR A 31 4.99 2.67 -16.91
N LEU A 32 4.05 3.45 -16.34
CA LEU A 32 3.30 4.46 -17.08
C LEU A 32 4.20 5.51 -17.69
N ALA A 33 5.21 5.98 -16.95
CA ALA A 33 6.11 7.04 -17.38
C ALA A 33 7.21 6.57 -18.34
N TYR A 34 7.65 5.31 -18.20
CA TYR A 34 8.83 4.80 -18.90
C TYR A 34 8.57 4.61 -20.39
N ASP A 35 9.51 5.05 -21.21
CA ASP A 35 9.53 4.78 -22.66
C ASP A 35 10.41 3.57 -22.94
N PHE A 36 9.82 2.47 -23.38
CA PHE A 36 10.50 1.20 -23.65
C PHE A 36 11.33 1.19 -24.96
N SER A 37 11.40 2.31 -25.70
CA SER A 37 12.45 2.52 -26.70
C SER A 37 13.83 2.72 -26.07
N ASN A 38 13.88 3.12 -24.80
CA ASN A 38 15.11 3.20 -24.00
C ASN A 38 15.53 1.82 -23.46
N SER A 39 16.68 1.79 -22.78
CA SER A 39 17.27 0.59 -22.20
C SER A 39 16.34 -0.10 -21.20
N PHE A 40 15.98 -1.35 -21.44
CA PHE A 40 15.21 -2.15 -20.47
C PHE A 40 15.97 -2.35 -19.14
N ASN A 41 17.31 -2.31 -19.16
CA ASN A 41 18.12 -2.42 -17.94
C ASN A 41 17.91 -1.20 -17.04
N ASP A 42 17.73 0.00 -17.58
CA ASP A 42 17.45 1.20 -16.80
C ASP A 42 16.07 1.10 -16.14
N TYR A 43 15.07 0.59 -16.84
CA TYR A 43 13.76 0.28 -16.24
C TYR A 43 13.88 -0.68 -15.06
N LEU A 44 14.60 -1.79 -15.22
CA LEU A 44 14.83 -2.76 -14.15
C LEU A 44 15.62 -2.16 -12.98
N PHE A 45 16.57 -1.28 -13.26
CA PHE A 45 17.31 -0.56 -12.24
C PHE A 45 16.36 0.31 -11.38
N TYR A 46 15.56 1.17 -11.98
CA TYR A 46 14.60 1.99 -11.25
C TYR A 46 13.54 1.13 -10.52
N LEU A 47 13.07 0.08 -11.14
CA LEU A 47 12.12 -0.86 -10.53
C LEU A 47 12.71 -1.50 -9.27
N SER A 48 13.99 -1.90 -9.31
CA SER A 48 14.71 -2.47 -8.16
C SER A 48 14.91 -1.46 -7.03
N LEU A 49 15.19 -0.18 -7.35
CA LEU A 49 15.28 0.88 -6.35
C LEU A 49 13.94 1.11 -5.65
N PHE A 50 12.82 1.16 -6.40
CA PHE A 50 11.48 1.27 -5.80
C PHE A 50 11.11 0.05 -4.96
N PHE A 51 11.49 -1.15 -5.40
CA PHE A 51 11.27 -2.37 -4.61
C PHE A 51 12.03 -2.30 -3.28
N LEU A 52 13.32 -2.01 -3.32
CA LEU A 52 14.16 -1.89 -2.13
C LEU A 52 13.66 -0.78 -1.20
N GLY A 53 13.33 0.40 -1.75
CA GLY A 53 12.73 1.51 -1.01
C GLY A 53 11.43 1.11 -0.32
N SER A 54 10.55 0.37 -1.01
CA SER A 54 9.28 -0.12 -0.45
C SER A 54 9.49 -1.11 0.69
N VAL A 55 10.46 -2.03 0.58
CA VAL A 55 10.82 -2.94 1.68
C VAL A 55 11.32 -2.18 2.90
N LEU A 56 12.24 -1.22 2.71
CA LEU A 56 12.83 -0.44 3.80
C LEU A 56 11.78 0.45 4.47
N MET A 57 11.02 1.22 3.69
CA MET A 57 10.02 2.15 4.23
C MET A 57 8.83 1.43 4.87
N ARG A 58 8.39 0.31 4.29
CA ARG A 58 7.36 -0.52 4.94
C ARG A 58 7.85 -1.10 6.26
N SER A 59 9.11 -1.53 6.33
CA SER A 59 9.74 -2.03 7.56
C SER A 59 9.77 -0.95 8.65
N ALA A 60 10.24 0.26 8.30
CA ALA A 60 10.22 1.40 9.21
C ALA A 60 8.79 1.76 9.67
N GLY A 61 7.84 1.81 8.74
CA GLY A 61 6.43 2.09 9.02
C GLY A 61 5.79 1.05 9.96
N CYS A 62 6.13 -0.24 9.84
CA CYS A 62 5.67 -1.27 10.79
C CYS A 62 6.15 -0.98 12.21
N ILE A 63 7.43 -0.59 12.37
CA ILE A 63 7.99 -0.28 13.68
C ILE A 63 7.32 0.95 14.29
N VAL A 64 7.16 2.03 13.51
CA VAL A 64 6.49 3.26 13.95
C VAL A 64 5.05 2.97 14.38
N ASN A 65 4.32 2.16 13.60
CA ASN A 65 2.98 1.73 13.95
C ASN A 65 2.95 0.95 15.26
N ASP A 66 3.85 -0.04 15.44
CA ASP A 66 3.89 -0.86 16.65
C ASP A 66 4.34 -0.03 17.89
N ILE A 67 5.16 1.03 17.72
CA ILE A 67 5.48 2.00 18.78
C ILE A 67 4.23 2.81 19.14
N SER A 68 3.53 3.35 18.16
CA SER A 68 2.32 4.15 18.36
C SER A 68 1.20 3.36 19.01
N ASP A 69 1.10 2.08 18.68
CA ASP A 69 0.02 1.20 19.11
C ASP A 69 0.36 0.34 20.33
N LYS A 70 1.54 0.52 20.94
CA LYS A 70 2.07 -0.34 21.98
C LYS A 70 1.04 -0.70 23.07
N GLU A 71 0.31 0.29 23.57
CA GLU A 71 -0.66 0.08 24.64
C GLU A 71 -1.93 -0.62 24.14
N PHE A 72 -2.42 -0.27 22.96
CA PHE A 72 -3.58 -0.92 22.33
C PHE A 72 -3.30 -2.37 21.91
N ASP A 73 -2.11 -2.63 21.38
CA ASP A 73 -1.70 -3.95 20.90
C ASP A 73 -1.67 -5.01 22.02
N LYS A 74 -1.49 -4.61 23.28
CA LYS A 74 -1.52 -5.52 24.44
C LYS A 74 -2.89 -6.14 24.67
N ASP A 75 -3.95 -5.40 24.33
CA ASP A 75 -5.34 -5.77 24.61
C ASP A 75 -5.99 -6.50 23.43
N VAL A 76 -5.33 -6.52 22.25
CA VAL A 76 -5.80 -7.23 21.06
C VAL A 76 -5.17 -8.62 20.98
N GLN A 77 -6.00 -9.66 20.90
CA GLN A 77 -5.56 -11.07 20.88
C GLN A 77 -4.52 -11.37 19.81
N ARG A 78 -4.66 -10.79 18.62
CA ARG A 78 -3.77 -11.01 17.47
C ARG A 78 -2.42 -10.29 17.59
N THR A 79 -2.34 -9.23 18.38
CA THR A 79 -1.17 -8.31 18.40
C THR A 79 -0.43 -8.26 19.73
N LYS A 80 -0.98 -8.81 20.80
CA LYS A 80 -0.39 -8.81 22.15
C LYS A 80 1.03 -9.40 22.22
N ASP A 81 1.34 -10.36 21.35
CA ASP A 81 2.64 -11.04 21.30
C ASP A 81 3.69 -10.31 20.44
N ARG A 82 3.32 -9.19 19.77
CA ARG A 82 4.27 -8.38 18.99
C ARG A 82 5.48 -7.96 19.83
N PRO A 83 6.69 -7.88 19.25
CA PRO A 83 7.91 -7.64 19.99
C PRO A 83 7.91 -6.39 20.89
N ILE A 84 7.24 -5.30 20.47
CA ILE A 84 7.15 -4.05 21.26
C ILE A 84 6.04 -4.15 22.30
N ALA A 85 4.85 -4.65 21.95
CA ALA A 85 3.73 -4.81 22.86
C ALA A 85 4.08 -5.75 24.03
N SER A 86 4.77 -6.87 23.74
CA SER A 86 5.24 -7.86 24.72
C SER A 86 6.56 -7.46 25.43
N ASN A 87 7.06 -6.24 25.23
CA ASN A 87 8.33 -5.73 25.79
C ASN A 87 9.59 -6.57 25.47
N LYS A 88 9.56 -7.41 24.42
CA LYS A 88 10.73 -8.17 23.93
C LYS A 88 11.76 -7.24 23.25
N ILE A 89 11.31 -6.11 22.71
CA ILE A 89 12.14 -5.04 22.12
C ILE A 89 11.74 -3.73 22.81
N SER A 90 12.74 -2.97 23.30
CA SER A 90 12.50 -1.65 23.89
C SER A 90 12.17 -0.62 22.82
N VAL A 91 11.35 0.39 23.18
CA VAL A 91 11.02 1.50 22.26
C VAL A 91 12.28 2.23 21.79
N LYS A 92 13.29 2.42 22.64
CA LYS A 92 14.57 3.04 22.27
C LYS A 92 15.29 2.27 21.14
N LEU A 93 15.36 0.94 21.27
CA LEU A 93 15.98 0.09 20.25
C LEU A 93 15.14 0.07 18.97
N ALA A 94 13.81 0.10 19.09
CA ALA A 94 12.91 0.18 17.92
C ALA A 94 13.11 1.50 17.15
N ILE A 95 13.23 2.65 17.83
CA ILE A 95 13.55 3.95 17.21
C ILE A 95 14.91 3.89 16.49
N PHE A 96 15.92 3.28 17.10
CA PHE A 96 17.23 3.09 16.46
C PHE A 96 17.11 2.30 15.14
N TYR A 97 16.32 1.23 15.12
CA TYR A 97 16.06 0.49 13.89
C TYR A 97 15.33 1.34 12.83
N VAL A 98 14.35 2.18 13.22
CA VAL A 98 13.69 3.12 12.29
C VAL A 98 14.71 4.06 11.66
N ILE A 99 15.61 4.65 12.45
CA ILE A 99 16.66 5.56 11.95
C ILE A 99 17.53 4.84 10.91
N ILE A 100 18.01 3.63 11.20
CA ILE A 100 18.82 2.85 10.26
C ILE A 100 18.04 2.58 8.95
N LEU A 101 16.79 2.12 9.04
CA LEU A 101 15.98 1.79 7.87
C LEU A 101 15.70 3.04 7.03
N CYS A 102 15.36 4.16 7.66
CA CYS A 102 15.17 5.44 6.96
C CYS A 102 16.46 5.96 6.32
N SER A 103 17.62 5.81 6.99
CA SER A 103 18.92 6.19 6.42
C SER A 103 19.24 5.35 5.18
N LEU A 104 19.02 4.03 5.23
CA LEU A 104 19.20 3.16 4.07
C LEU A 104 18.24 3.51 2.94
N ALA A 105 16.97 3.81 3.27
CA ALA A 105 15.98 4.26 2.28
C ALA A 105 16.37 5.60 1.65
N PHE A 106 16.99 6.50 2.42
CA PHE A 106 17.51 7.77 1.91
C PHE A 106 18.67 7.56 0.93
N LEU A 107 19.58 6.60 1.18
CA LEU A 107 20.63 6.23 0.23
C LEU A 107 20.08 5.69 -1.11
N VAL A 108 18.93 5.02 -1.06
CA VAL A 108 18.20 4.62 -2.28
C VAL A 108 17.59 5.85 -2.95
N LEU A 109 16.97 6.73 -2.17
CA LEU A 109 16.25 7.90 -2.66
C LEU A 109 17.15 8.90 -3.42
N ILE A 110 18.38 9.11 -2.98
CA ILE A 110 19.32 10.02 -3.64
C ILE A 110 19.79 9.56 -5.03
N ARG A 111 19.38 8.37 -5.47
CA ARG A 111 19.64 7.87 -6.84
C ARG A 111 18.60 8.40 -7.86
N PHE A 112 17.54 9.06 -7.40
CA PHE A 112 16.51 9.64 -8.24
C PHE A 112 16.76 11.13 -8.53
N ASN A 113 15.96 11.71 -9.43
CA ASN A 113 16.01 13.15 -9.71
C ASN A 113 15.54 13.99 -8.50
N THR A 114 15.93 15.27 -8.50
CA THR A 114 15.67 16.21 -7.40
C THR A 114 14.19 16.34 -7.06
N LEU A 115 13.31 16.38 -8.07
CA LEU A 115 11.87 16.52 -7.83
C LEU A 115 11.30 15.29 -7.12
N THR A 116 11.73 14.08 -7.51
CA THR A 116 11.36 12.85 -6.81
C THR A 116 11.83 12.85 -5.36
N ILE A 117 13.06 13.31 -5.10
CA ILE A 117 13.61 13.42 -3.73
C ILE A 117 12.74 14.37 -2.89
N ILE A 118 12.43 15.57 -3.40
CA ILE A 118 11.61 16.55 -2.70
C ILE A 118 10.22 15.98 -2.39
N LEU A 119 9.54 15.40 -3.39
CA LEU A 119 8.21 14.83 -3.20
C LEU A 119 8.21 13.65 -2.22
N ALA A 120 9.23 12.78 -2.27
CA ALA A 120 9.35 11.68 -1.32
C ALA A 120 9.54 12.18 0.11
N LEU A 121 10.38 13.20 0.33
CA LEU A 121 10.54 13.82 1.66
C LEU A 121 9.26 14.50 2.13
N CYS A 122 8.51 15.17 1.24
CA CYS A 122 7.21 15.76 1.55
C CYS A 122 6.14 14.71 1.95
N SER A 123 6.28 13.45 1.54
CA SER A 123 5.38 12.37 1.95
C SER A 123 5.65 11.83 3.37
N MET A 124 6.82 12.09 3.95
CA MET A 124 7.20 11.55 5.27
C MET A 124 6.25 11.94 6.41
N PRO A 125 5.79 13.21 6.54
CA PRO A 125 4.82 13.56 7.55
C PRO A 125 3.53 12.71 7.47
N LEU A 126 3.04 12.41 6.25
CA LEU A 126 1.88 11.54 6.06
C LEU A 126 2.17 10.11 6.52
N ALA A 127 3.35 9.58 6.19
CA ALA A 127 3.76 8.22 6.55
C ALA A 127 3.90 8.02 8.07
N PHE A 128 4.30 9.04 8.81
CA PHE A 128 4.46 8.96 10.27
C PHE A 128 3.21 9.34 11.06
N THR A 129 2.27 10.07 10.46
CA THR A 129 1.05 10.52 11.15
C THR A 129 -0.16 9.62 10.91
N TYR A 130 -0.22 8.88 9.79
CA TYR A 130 -1.38 8.05 9.47
C TYR A 130 -1.74 7.03 10.58
N PRO A 131 -0.81 6.42 11.34
CA PRO A 131 -1.19 5.47 12.41
C PRO A 131 -2.04 6.12 13.51
N LEU A 132 -1.91 7.44 13.69
CA LEU A 132 -2.66 8.18 14.70
C LEU A 132 -4.11 8.44 14.28
N MET A 133 -4.42 8.31 13.00
CA MET A 133 -5.75 8.64 12.44
C MET A 133 -6.86 7.77 13.01
N LYS A 134 -6.59 6.53 13.40
CA LYS A 134 -7.58 5.65 14.04
C LYS A 134 -8.08 6.14 15.40
N ARG A 135 -7.39 7.11 16.01
CA ARG A 135 -7.82 7.79 17.26
C ARG A 135 -8.73 8.99 16.96
N LEU A 136 -8.57 9.60 15.80
CA LEU A 136 -9.22 10.85 15.42
C LEU A 136 -10.45 10.66 14.56
N THR A 137 -10.39 9.77 13.56
CA THR A 137 -11.39 9.63 12.51
C THR A 137 -11.75 8.19 12.20
N TYR A 138 -12.96 7.97 11.66
CA TYR A 138 -13.37 6.66 11.10
C TYR A 138 -12.79 6.36 9.72
N TRP A 139 -11.87 7.19 9.21
CA TRP A 139 -11.27 7.06 7.88
C TRP A 139 -9.76 6.79 7.87
N PRO A 140 -9.16 6.06 8.84
CA PRO A 140 -7.70 5.81 8.84
C PRO A 140 -7.26 5.08 7.57
N GLN A 141 -8.11 4.21 6.98
CA GLN A 141 -7.85 3.48 5.74
C GLN A 141 -7.73 4.42 4.53
N LEU A 142 -8.44 5.54 4.52
CA LEU A 142 -8.29 6.57 3.49
C LEU A 142 -6.92 7.25 3.59
N PHE A 143 -6.50 7.61 4.81
CA PHE A 143 -5.17 8.19 5.05
C PHE A 143 -4.05 7.20 4.68
N LEU A 144 -4.24 5.91 4.97
CA LEU A 144 -3.33 4.87 4.48
C LEU A 144 -3.29 4.86 2.95
N GLY A 145 -4.44 4.97 2.29
CA GLY A 145 -4.54 5.04 0.84
C GLY A 145 -3.77 6.21 0.26
N ILE A 146 -3.90 7.41 0.83
CA ILE A 146 -3.14 8.59 0.43
C ILE A 146 -1.64 8.33 0.57
N THR A 147 -1.21 7.74 1.70
CA THR A 147 0.20 7.50 2.00
C THR A 147 0.81 6.41 1.11
N PHE A 148 0.16 5.24 1.00
CA PHE A 148 0.72 4.07 0.29
C PHE A 148 0.78 4.27 -1.21
N ASN A 149 -0.22 4.92 -1.79
CA ASN A 149 -0.27 5.08 -3.24
C ASN A 149 0.51 6.31 -3.73
N TYR A 150 1.07 7.12 -2.84
CA TYR A 150 1.92 8.25 -3.22
C TYR A 150 3.11 7.82 -4.09
N GLY A 151 3.55 6.57 -3.93
CA GLY A 151 4.55 5.94 -4.76
C GLY A 151 4.23 5.95 -6.26
N LEU A 152 2.95 6.03 -6.67
CA LEU A 152 2.56 6.15 -8.08
C LEU A 152 3.02 7.50 -8.67
N ILE A 153 2.87 8.59 -7.90
CA ILE A 153 3.38 9.91 -8.30
C ILE A 153 4.91 9.87 -8.36
N LEU A 154 5.57 9.27 -7.36
CA LEU A 154 7.04 9.17 -7.34
C LEU A 154 7.57 8.35 -8.52
N GLY A 155 6.90 7.23 -8.87
CA GLY A 155 7.26 6.40 -10.02
C GLY A 155 7.19 7.19 -11.34
N TRP A 156 6.13 7.96 -11.54
CA TRP A 156 5.99 8.82 -12.73
C TRP A 156 7.07 9.92 -12.76
N VAL A 157 7.21 10.66 -11.67
CA VAL A 157 8.13 11.81 -11.60
C VAL A 157 9.58 11.38 -11.71
N SER A 158 9.93 10.17 -11.27
CA SER A 158 11.30 9.64 -11.38
C SER A 158 11.81 9.56 -12.84
N ILE A 159 10.90 9.46 -13.79
CA ILE A 159 11.22 9.40 -15.24
C ILE A 159 10.91 10.72 -15.94
N LYS A 160 9.72 11.29 -15.71
CA LYS A 160 9.27 12.49 -16.45
C LYS A 160 9.79 13.80 -15.86
N ASN A 161 10.29 13.79 -14.62
CA ASN A 161 10.75 14.97 -13.87
C ASN A 161 9.71 16.11 -13.83
N GLN A 162 8.43 15.76 -13.91
CA GLN A 162 7.29 16.68 -13.84
C GLN A 162 6.06 15.96 -13.32
N ILE A 163 5.13 16.70 -12.70
CA ILE A 163 3.81 16.21 -12.31
C ILE A 163 2.88 16.35 -13.52
N ASP A 164 2.02 15.33 -13.71
CA ASP A 164 1.04 15.30 -14.79
C ASP A 164 -0.33 14.90 -14.24
N ILE A 165 -1.40 15.16 -15.02
CA ILE A 165 -2.76 14.80 -14.66
C ILE A 165 -2.99 13.28 -14.64
N ILE A 166 -2.29 12.54 -15.51
CA ILE A 166 -2.46 11.09 -15.65
C ILE A 166 -2.12 10.34 -14.37
N PRO A 167 -0.91 10.49 -13.77
CA PRO A 167 -0.60 9.84 -12.50
C PRO A 167 -1.49 10.33 -11.35
N ILE A 168 -2.01 11.58 -11.39
CA ILE A 168 -2.93 12.08 -10.36
C ILE A 168 -4.27 11.34 -10.42
N ILE A 169 -4.86 11.17 -11.61
CA ILE A 169 -6.12 10.44 -11.78
C ILE A 169 -5.96 9.00 -11.31
N PHE A 170 -4.87 8.34 -11.71
CA PHE A 170 -4.64 6.96 -11.29
C PHE A 170 -4.37 6.85 -9.78
N TYR A 171 -3.63 7.79 -9.20
CA TYR A 171 -3.40 7.86 -7.76
C TYR A 171 -4.70 7.97 -6.97
N LEU A 172 -5.64 8.80 -7.41
CA LEU A 172 -6.95 8.90 -6.77
C LEU A 172 -7.69 7.57 -6.79
N GLY A 173 -7.68 6.84 -7.91
CA GLY A 173 -8.26 5.49 -7.97
C GLY A 173 -7.55 4.49 -7.06
N ALA A 174 -6.22 4.54 -7.00
CA ALA A 174 -5.42 3.67 -6.15
C ALA A 174 -5.67 3.91 -4.64
N ILE A 175 -5.99 5.16 -4.23
CA ILE A 175 -6.45 5.46 -2.87
C ILE A 175 -7.70 4.65 -2.53
N PHE A 176 -8.68 4.60 -3.44
CA PHE A 176 -9.90 3.82 -3.21
C PHE A 176 -9.63 2.31 -3.21
N TRP A 177 -8.67 1.82 -3.99
CA TRP A 177 -8.22 0.43 -3.88
C TRP A 177 -7.71 0.11 -2.48
N THR A 178 -6.84 0.96 -1.93
CA THR A 178 -6.33 0.79 -0.56
C THR A 178 -7.46 0.87 0.47
N LEU A 179 -8.37 1.83 0.32
CA LEU A 179 -9.53 1.96 1.18
C LEU A 179 -10.37 0.67 1.21
N ALA A 180 -10.58 0.02 0.06
CA ALA A 180 -11.31 -1.23 -0.03
C ALA A 180 -10.57 -2.38 0.66
N TYR A 181 -9.32 -2.65 0.27
CA TYR A 181 -8.62 -3.83 0.79
C TYR A 181 -8.27 -3.70 2.28
N ASP A 182 -7.99 -2.51 2.77
CA ASP A 182 -7.68 -2.31 4.18
C ASP A 182 -8.94 -2.29 5.05
N THR A 183 -10.08 -1.87 4.50
CA THR A 183 -11.39 -2.10 5.14
C THR A 183 -11.68 -3.59 5.28
N ILE A 184 -11.45 -4.39 4.23
CA ILE A 184 -11.58 -5.86 4.29
C ILE A 184 -10.65 -6.44 5.36
N TYR A 185 -9.39 -5.97 5.41
CA TYR A 185 -8.42 -6.40 6.40
C TYR A 185 -8.85 -6.09 7.83
N GLY A 186 -9.44 -4.91 8.08
CA GLY A 186 -9.88 -4.47 9.40
C GLY A 186 -11.04 -5.29 9.99
N PHE A 187 -11.78 -6.05 9.17
CA PHE A 187 -12.81 -6.97 9.70
C PHE A 187 -12.23 -8.12 10.53
N GLN A 188 -10.91 -8.40 10.45
CA GLN A 188 -10.26 -9.41 11.28
C GLN A 188 -10.27 -9.06 12.77
N ASP A 189 -10.16 -7.78 13.09
CA ASP A 189 -10.01 -7.29 14.46
C ASP A 189 -11.23 -6.47 14.94
N ILE A 190 -12.32 -6.43 14.17
CA ILE A 190 -13.45 -5.50 14.38
C ILE A 190 -14.04 -5.57 15.79
N LYS A 191 -14.08 -6.77 16.38
CA LYS A 191 -14.64 -6.98 17.74
C LYS A 191 -13.71 -6.37 18.81
N ASP A 192 -12.41 -6.60 18.69
CA ASP A 192 -11.42 -6.06 19.62
C ASP A 192 -11.34 -4.53 19.45
N ASP A 193 -11.35 -4.03 18.20
CA ASP A 193 -11.32 -2.60 17.86
C ASP A 193 -12.53 -1.84 18.43
N GLU A 194 -13.74 -2.43 18.41
CA GLU A 194 -14.94 -1.83 19.00
C GLU A 194 -14.82 -1.74 20.53
N ILE A 195 -14.27 -2.77 21.21
CA ILE A 195 -14.08 -2.80 22.66
C ILE A 195 -13.06 -1.75 23.10
N ILE A 196 -11.95 -1.61 22.37
CA ILE A 196 -10.87 -0.68 22.67
C ILE A 196 -11.24 0.77 22.30
N GLY A 197 -12.27 0.95 21.45
CA GLY A 197 -12.76 2.26 21.03
C GLY A 197 -11.92 2.93 19.92
N VAL A 198 -11.14 2.17 19.15
CA VAL A 198 -10.47 2.68 17.96
C VAL A 198 -11.46 2.83 16.81
N LYS A 199 -11.18 3.76 15.89
CA LYS A 199 -12.06 4.10 14.77
C LYS A 199 -11.52 3.51 13.48
N SER A 200 -12.41 2.93 12.64
CA SER A 200 -12.05 2.39 11.33
C SER A 200 -13.24 2.44 10.36
N THR A 201 -12.96 2.33 9.06
CA THR A 201 -14.02 2.18 8.05
C THR A 201 -14.73 0.83 8.16
N SER A 202 -14.06 -0.21 8.68
CA SER A 202 -14.68 -1.51 8.95
C SER A 202 -15.81 -1.38 9.98
N ILE A 203 -15.58 -0.60 11.05
CA ILE A 203 -16.60 -0.29 12.06
C ILE A 203 -17.69 0.60 11.45
N LYS A 204 -17.29 1.68 10.74
CA LYS A 204 -18.24 2.65 10.17
C LYS A 204 -19.23 2.03 9.17
N PHE A 205 -18.76 1.06 8.39
CA PHE A 205 -19.54 0.43 7.32
C PHE A 205 -19.90 -1.03 7.60
N LYS A 206 -19.88 -1.45 8.87
CA LYS A 206 -20.13 -2.84 9.26
C LYS A 206 -21.47 -3.39 8.77
N ASP A 207 -22.47 -2.55 8.62
CA ASP A 207 -23.80 -2.97 8.15
C ASP A 207 -23.87 -3.16 6.63
N LYS A 208 -23.05 -2.43 5.86
CA LYS A 208 -23.06 -2.46 4.39
C LYS A 208 -21.65 -2.44 3.80
N PRO A 209 -20.73 -3.33 4.21
CA PRO A 209 -19.34 -3.28 3.78
C PRO A 209 -19.18 -3.52 2.28
N LYS A 210 -19.95 -4.43 1.69
CA LYS A 210 -19.90 -4.71 0.25
C LYS A 210 -20.25 -3.51 -0.61
N LYS A 211 -21.12 -2.60 -0.13
CA LYS A 211 -21.46 -1.37 -0.85
C LYS A 211 -20.26 -0.42 -0.93
N LEU A 212 -19.55 -0.22 0.17
CA LEU A 212 -18.33 0.59 0.18
C LEU A 212 -17.28 0.01 -0.78
N ILE A 213 -17.02 -1.30 -0.67
CA ILE A 213 -16.00 -1.99 -1.50
C ILE A 213 -16.38 -1.90 -2.98
N PHE A 214 -17.66 -2.08 -3.34
CA PHE A 214 -18.16 -1.91 -4.71
C PHE A 214 -17.84 -0.52 -5.27
N VAL A 215 -18.16 0.54 -4.52
CA VAL A 215 -17.87 1.92 -4.93
C VAL A 215 -16.37 2.13 -5.11
N CYS A 216 -15.55 1.64 -4.18
CA CYS A 216 -14.11 1.76 -4.26
C CYS A 216 -13.52 1.06 -5.49
N PHE A 217 -13.95 -0.17 -5.78
CA PHE A 217 -13.50 -0.90 -6.97
C PHE A 217 -13.96 -0.25 -8.26
N THR A 218 -15.17 0.32 -8.28
CA THR A 218 -15.68 1.08 -9.41
C THR A 218 -14.80 2.31 -9.68
N LEU A 219 -14.47 3.10 -8.66
CA LEU A 219 -13.62 4.28 -8.78
C LEU A 219 -12.20 3.93 -9.24
N LEU A 220 -11.61 2.84 -8.72
CA LEU A 220 -10.33 2.33 -9.22
C LEU A 220 -10.42 1.99 -10.71
N THR A 221 -11.44 1.22 -11.11
CA THR A 221 -11.61 0.78 -12.50
C THR A 221 -11.76 1.97 -13.45
N PHE A 222 -12.58 2.96 -13.08
CA PHE A 222 -12.73 4.17 -13.87
C PHE A 222 -11.42 4.96 -13.99
N SER A 223 -10.66 5.09 -12.91
CA SER A 223 -9.37 5.80 -12.96
C SER A 223 -8.36 5.11 -13.88
N ILE A 224 -8.32 3.78 -13.88
CA ILE A 224 -7.48 2.98 -14.78
C ILE A 224 -7.90 3.20 -16.25
N LEU A 225 -9.20 3.11 -16.55
CA LEU A 225 -9.73 3.31 -17.92
C LEU A 225 -9.46 4.73 -18.43
N ILE A 226 -9.67 5.75 -17.59
CA ILE A 226 -9.37 7.15 -17.95
C ILE A 226 -7.87 7.34 -18.20
N SER A 227 -7.02 6.78 -17.33
CA SER A 227 -5.57 6.87 -17.49
C SER A 227 -5.11 6.18 -18.79
N GLY A 228 -5.68 5.01 -19.13
CA GLY A 228 -5.40 4.32 -20.39
C GLY A 228 -5.86 5.12 -21.62
N TYR A 229 -7.00 5.78 -21.53
CA TYR A 229 -7.49 6.67 -22.60
C TYR A 229 -6.55 7.86 -22.80
N LEU A 230 -6.14 8.54 -21.74
CA LEU A 230 -5.22 9.67 -21.81
C LEU A 230 -3.80 9.28 -22.27
N MET A 231 -3.38 8.05 -22.00
CA MET A 231 -2.12 7.47 -22.48
C MET A 231 -2.21 6.95 -23.91
N HIS A 232 -3.38 7.00 -24.56
CA HIS A 232 -3.65 6.43 -25.88
C HIS A 232 -3.28 4.93 -25.98
N PHE A 233 -3.56 4.17 -24.92
CA PHE A 233 -3.26 2.75 -24.89
C PHE A 233 -4.08 1.97 -25.92
N ASN A 234 -3.49 0.89 -26.42
CA ASN A 234 -4.10 0.02 -27.43
C ASN A 234 -5.25 -0.85 -26.86
N LEU A 235 -5.92 -1.60 -27.74
CA LEU A 235 -7.05 -2.46 -27.39
C LEU A 235 -6.70 -3.51 -26.31
N PHE A 236 -5.46 -4.03 -26.31
CA PHE A 236 -5.06 -5.09 -25.36
C PHE A 236 -5.09 -4.61 -23.92
N PHE A 237 -4.86 -3.32 -23.65
CA PHE A 237 -5.05 -2.73 -22.32
C PHE A 237 -6.49 -2.85 -21.85
N TYR A 238 -7.46 -2.55 -22.71
CA TYR A 238 -8.88 -2.62 -22.32
C TYR A 238 -9.35 -4.06 -22.13
N LEU A 239 -8.87 -5.00 -22.95
CA LEU A 239 -9.12 -6.43 -22.78
C LEU A 239 -8.50 -6.95 -21.49
N GLY A 240 -7.27 -6.55 -21.17
CA GLY A 240 -6.61 -6.88 -19.90
C GLY A 240 -7.35 -6.33 -18.67
N THR A 241 -7.98 -5.15 -18.81
CA THR A 241 -8.80 -4.56 -17.74
C THR A 241 -10.03 -5.42 -17.40
N ILE A 242 -10.56 -6.21 -18.34
CA ILE A 242 -11.66 -7.16 -18.06
C ILE A 242 -11.24 -8.21 -17.02
N PHE A 243 -10.02 -8.74 -17.09
CA PHE A 243 -9.51 -9.70 -16.10
C PHE A 243 -9.38 -9.05 -14.71
N LEU A 244 -8.95 -7.79 -14.65
CA LEU A 244 -8.91 -7.03 -13.41
C LEU A 244 -10.32 -6.85 -12.82
N ILE A 245 -11.31 -6.44 -13.64
CA ILE A 245 -12.71 -6.29 -13.24
C ILE A 245 -13.26 -7.63 -12.73
N TYR A 246 -12.98 -8.73 -13.44
CA TYR A 246 -13.38 -10.07 -12.98
C TYR A 246 -12.80 -10.38 -11.59
N HIS A 247 -11.50 -10.11 -11.37
CA HIS A 247 -10.85 -10.38 -10.08
C HIS A 247 -11.45 -9.52 -8.96
N LEU A 248 -11.68 -8.22 -9.19
CA LEU A 248 -12.22 -7.31 -8.18
C LEU A 248 -13.68 -7.64 -7.81
N PHE A 249 -14.55 -7.79 -8.80
CA PHE A 249 -16.00 -7.89 -8.55
C PHE A 249 -16.46 -9.34 -8.35
N PHE A 250 -15.96 -10.30 -9.14
CA PHE A 250 -16.43 -11.69 -9.07
C PHE A 250 -15.61 -12.55 -8.11
N TYR A 251 -14.30 -12.28 -7.95
CA TYR A 251 -13.50 -13.02 -6.97
C TYR A 251 -13.49 -12.31 -5.61
N GLN A 252 -13.06 -11.04 -5.50
CA GLN A 252 -12.95 -10.39 -4.20
C GLN A 252 -14.34 -10.03 -3.64
N LEU A 253 -15.11 -9.15 -4.30
CA LEU A 253 -16.35 -8.61 -3.74
C LEU A 253 -17.42 -9.69 -3.52
N ARG A 254 -17.62 -10.61 -4.49
CA ARG A 254 -18.63 -11.66 -4.38
C ARG A 254 -18.30 -12.66 -3.28
N LYS A 255 -17.02 -13.09 -3.18
CA LYS A 255 -16.56 -14.08 -2.20
C LYS A 255 -16.26 -13.49 -0.83
N PHE A 256 -16.24 -12.17 -0.69
CA PHE A 256 -15.98 -11.51 0.59
C PHE A 256 -17.09 -11.84 1.60
N ASP A 257 -16.67 -12.46 2.70
CA ASP A 257 -17.50 -12.69 3.88
C ASP A 257 -16.84 -11.99 5.10
N PHE A 258 -17.47 -10.91 5.55
CA PHE A 258 -16.94 -10.09 6.66
C PHE A 258 -17.09 -10.77 8.03
N LYS A 259 -17.79 -11.89 8.13
CA LYS A 259 -17.93 -12.70 9.35
C LYS A 259 -16.81 -13.73 9.50
N ASP A 260 -16.15 -14.07 8.39
CA ASP A 260 -15.04 -15.03 8.34
C ASP A 260 -13.70 -14.29 8.25
N THR A 261 -12.94 -14.30 9.36
CA THR A 261 -11.64 -13.64 9.48
C THR A 261 -10.58 -14.23 8.55
N GLU A 262 -10.62 -15.54 8.30
CA GLU A 262 -9.69 -16.20 7.36
C GLU A 262 -10.02 -15.82 5.92
N ASN A 263 -11.30 -15.72 5.57
CA ASN A 263 -11.75 -15.21 4.28
C ASN A 263 -11.29 -13.77 4.08
N CYS A 264 -11.45 -12.88 5.08
CA CYS A 264 -10.98 -11.50 5.03
C CYS A 264 -9.46 -11.45 4.75
N LEU A 265 -8.65 -12.26 5.43
CA LEU A 265 -7.22 -12.33 5.21
C LEU A 265 -6.87 -12.86 3.81
N LYS A 266 -7.59 -13.87 3.31
CA LYS A 266 -7.40 -14.44 1.98
C LYS A 266 -7.69 -13.41 0.89
N ILE A 267 -8.81 -12.70 0.98
CA ILE A 267 -9.18 -11.63 0.05
C ILE A 267 -8.17 -10.49 0.11
N PHE A 268 -7.77 -10.05 1.31
CA PHE A 268 -6.71 -9.05 1.47
C PHE A 268 -5.41 -9.44 0.74
N LYS A 269 -4.93 -10.67 0.95
CA LYS A 269 -3.70 -11.16 0.30
C LYS A 269 -3.82 -11.24 -1.22
N SER A 270 -5.02 -11.45 -1.76
CA SER A 270 -5.25 -11.50 -3.21
C SER A 270 -5.04 -10.16 -3.92
N ASN A 271 -4.92 -9.05 -3.18
CA ASN A 271 -4.56 -7.75 -3.76
C ASN A 271 -3.15 -7.70 -4.35
N ASN A 272 -2.29 -8.66 -4.01
CA ASN A 272 -1.03 -8.85 -4.71
C ASN A 272 -1.24 -9.24 -6.19
N ILE A 273 -2.29 -10.02 -6.47
CA ILE A 273 -2.70 -10.35 -7.85
C ILE A 273 -3.22 -9.10 -8.56
N VAL A 274 -4.00 -8.26 -7.88
CA VAL A 274 -4.44 -6.96 -8.44
C VAL A 274 -3.24 -6.11 -8.83
N GLY A 275 -2.24 -6.01 -7.94
CA GLY A 275 -1.01 -5.27 -8.21
C GLY A 275 -0.31 -5.74 -9.49
N LEU A 276 -0.17 -7.06 -9.64
CA LEU A 276 0.45 -7.68 -10.80
C LEU A 276 -0.41 -7.50 -12.08
N LEU A 277 -1.73 -7.71 -11.99
CA LEU A 277 -2.64 -7.55 -13.13
C LEU A 277 -2.60 -6.12 -13.68
N VAL A 278 -2.61 -5.12 -12.81
CA VAL A 278 -2.51 -3.71 -13.23
C VAL A 278 -1.17 -3.43 -13.89
N LEU A 279 -0.05 -3.90 -13.32
CA LEU A 279 1.27 -3.74 -13.91
C LEU A 279 1.33 -4.36 -15.31
N PHE A 280 0.90 -5.62 -15.43
CA PHE A 280 0.88 -6.34 -16.70
C PHE A 280 -0.04 -5.64 -17.73
N ASN A 281 -1.17 -5.12 -17.27
CA ASN A 281 -2.11 -4.40 -18.13
C ASN A 281 -1.49 -3.12 -18.70
N ILE A 282 -0.71 -2.36 -17.91
CA ILE A 282 0.02 -1.18 -18.38
C ILE A 282 1.04 -1.61 -19.47
N PHE A 283 1.75 -2.71 -19.28
CA PHE A 283 2.63 -3.26 -20.31
C PHE A 283 1.87 -3.57 -21.59
N LEU A 284 0.76 -4.30 -21.51
CA LEU A 284 -0.06 -4.61 -22.70
C LEU A 284 -0.51 -3.35 -23.46
N GLY A 285 -0.76 -2.26 -22.74
CA GLY A 285 -1.17 -0.99 -23.34
C GLY A 285 -0.05 -0.28 -24.09
N LYS A 286 1.20 -0.56 -23.77
CA LYS A 286 2.38 0.11 -24.35
C LYS A 286 2.96 -0.58 -25.58
N PHE A 287 2.67 -1.86 -25.78
CA PHE A 287 3.13 -2.70 -26.89
C PHE A 287 1.96 -3.16 -27.76
#